data_95fd3d8bf646a27cd0516f06c0a970ca
#
_entry.id   95fd3d8bf646a27cd0516f06c0a970ca
#
_cell.length_a   1.000
_cell.length_b   1.000
_cell.length_c   1.000
_cell.angle_alpha   90.00
_cell.angle_beta   90.00
_cell.angle_gamma   90.00
#
_symmetry.space_group_name_H-M   'P 1'
#
loop_
_entity.id
_entity.type
_entity.pdbx_description
1 polymer ?
#
loop_
_entity_poly.entity_id
_entity_poly.type
_entity_poly.pdbx_seq_one_letter_code
_entity_poly.pdbx_strand_id
1 'polypeptide(L)'
;AEVATFSRLLDVLPSATPDQMEALTLIRYDDGDKLAPHYDANRAAAAEDATRGGQTLCTLLVYLNDVAAGGRTTFGKLGLHVEPKRGDACVFFPADASGAFDDRLEHEGETAQCEKWIGRVWVHADPILGPTGVDGPTRAAVLAARAPAACVDGGGRPFAAVRAMVPERGGGP
;
A
#
# COMPACT_ATOMS: atom_id res chain seq x y z
N ALA A 1 10.41 10.91 7.97
CA ALA A 1 9.55 10.62 6.80
C ALA A 1 8.79 9.30 7.00
N GLU A 2 9.47 8.22 7.38
CA GLU A 2 8.87 6.89 7.59
C GLU A 2 7.79 6.89 8.68
N VAL A 3 8.10 7.44 9.87
CA VAL A 3 7.13 7.57 10.97
C VAL A 3 5.84 8.27 10.52
N ALA A 4 5.96 9.37 9.76
CA ALA A 4 4.79 10.09 9.25
C ALA A 4 3.96 9.24 8.25
N THR A 5 4.64 8.42 7.43
CA THR A 5 3.97 7.51 6.50
C THR A 5 3.17 6.45 7.25
N PHE A 6 3.78 5.77 8.22
CA PHE A 6 3.10 4.76 9.04
C PHE A 6 1.94 5.36 9.84
N SER A 7 2.12 6.53 10.47
CA SER A 7 1.04 7.19 11.20
C SER A 7 -0.17 7.45 10.33
N ARG A 8 0.02 7.99 9.11
CA ARG A 8 -1.07 8.24 8.15
C ARG A 8 -1.74 6.97 7.66
N LEU A 9 -0.96 5.91 7.43
CA LEU A 9 -1.52 4.61 7.04
C LEU A 9 -2.43 4.05 8.14
N LEU A 10 -2.04 4.20 9.41
CA LEU A 10 -2.85 3.77 10.55
C LEU A 10 -4.14 4.59 10.70
N ASP A 11 -4.17 5.85 10.25
CA ASP A 11 -5.41 6.65 10.21
C ASP A 11 -6.40 6.13 9.16
N VAL A 12 -5.88 5.62 8.04
CA VAL A 12 -6.69 5.01 6.97
C VAL A 12 -7.12 3.58 7.34
N LEU A 13 -6.29 2.87 8.09
CA LEU A 13 -6.49 1.48 8.52
C LEU A 13 -6.50 1.40 10.06
N PRO A 14 -7.54 1.88 10.73
CA PRO A 14 -7.55 2.05 12.19
C PRO A 14 -7.38 0.76 12.98
N SER A 15 -7.64 -0.40 12.38
CA SER A 15 -7.44 -1.72 12.99
C SER A 15 -6.03 -2.29 12.78
N ALA A 16 -5.22 -1.72 11.88
CA ALA A 16 -3.86 -2.17 11.65
C ALA A 16 -2.91 -1.66 12.73
N THR A 17 -1.92 -2.46 13.07
CA THR A 17 -0.86 -2.09 14.02
C THR A 17 0.50 -2.02 13.31
N PRO A 18 1.48 -1.26 13.82
CA PRO A 18 2.78 -1.13 13.18
C PRO A 18 3.54 -2.44 12.99
N ASP A 19 3.28 -3.44 13.83
CA ASP A 19 3.90 -4.77 13.72
C ASP A 19 3.30 -5.66 12.63
N GLN A 20 2.17 -5.26 12.04
CA GLN A 20 1.62 -5.87 10.84
C GLN A 20 2.18 -5.25 9.54
N MET A 21 3.01 -4.22 9.63
CA MET A 21 3.52 -3.48 8.48
C MET A 21 4.94 -3.89 8.13
N GLU A 22 5.21 -4.06 6.84
CA GLU A 22 6.60 -4.08 6.37
C GLU A 22 7.22 -2.68 6.47
N ALA A 23 8.54 -2.65 6.60
CA ALA A 23 9.30 -1.41 6.48
C ALA A 23 9.07 -0.78 5.09
N LEU A 24 9.10 0.54 5.03
CA LEU A 24 8.95 1.29 3.77
C LEU A 24 10.01 0.85 2.76
N THR A 25 9.58 0.31 1.65
CA THR A 25 10.43 -0.05 0.51
C THR A 25 10.41 1.06 -0.51
N LEU A 26 11.57 1.60 -0.86
CA LEU A 26 11.73 2.55 -1.96
C LEU A 26 12.09 1.81 -3.24
N ILE A 27 11.34 2.07 -4.31
CA ILE A 27 11.53 1.44 -5.61
C ILE A 27 11.74 2.53 -6.66
N ARG A 28 12.85 2.42 -7.39
CA ARG A 28 13.16 3.25 -8.54
C ARG A 28 12.92 2.46 -9.82
N TYR A 29 12.31 3.10 -10.79
CA TYR A 29 12.20 2.65 -12.17
C TYR A 29 12.98 3.64 -13.04
N ASP A 30 13.89 3.13 -13.83
CA ASP A 30 14.53 3.89 -14.90
C ASP A 30 13.65 3.90 -16.16
N ASP A 31 14.02 4.70 -17.17
CA ASP A 31 13.35 4.69 -18.45
C ASP A 31 13.41 3.29 -19.07
N GLY A 32 12.24 2.77 -19.48
CA GLY A 32 12.07 1.42 -19.98
C GLY A 32 11.75 0.34 -18.92
N ASP A 33 11.91 0.62 -17.63
CA ASP A 33 11.59 -0.33 -16.57
C ASP A 33 10.08 -0.50 -16.41
N LYS A 34 9.69 -1.72 -16.03
CA LYS A 34 8.31 -2.08 -15.73
C LYS A 34 8.24 -3.17 -14.66
N LEU A 35 7.09 -3.31 -14.04
CA LEU A 35 6.77 -4.45 -13.19
C LEU A 35 5.62 -5.23 -13.86
N ALA A 36 5.89 -6.47 -14.24
CA ALA A 36 4.92 -7.34 -14.91
C ALA A 36 3.65 -7.57 -14.06
N PRO A 37 2.52 -7.96 -14.67
CA PRO A 37 1.30 -8.28 -13.95
C PRO A 37 1.55 -9.31 -12.85
N HIS A 38 1.09 -8.99 -11.63
CA HIS A 38 1.29 -9.81 -10.43
C HIS A 38 0.18 -9.55 -9.40
N TYR A 39 0.22 -10.33 -8.33
CA TYR A 39 -0.62 -10.16 -7.14
C TYR A 39 0.27 -9.88 -5.94
N ASP A 40 -0.17 -9.01 -5.06
CA ASP A 40 0.47 -8.75 -3.77
C ASP A 40 0.02 -9.76 -2.69
N ALA A 41 -1.14 -10.39 -2.88
CA ALA A 41 -1.61 -11.48 -2.04
C ALA A 41 -1.30 -12.84 -2.66
N ASN A 42 -1.02 -13.83 -1.82
CA ASN A 42 -0.86 -15.22 -2.26
C ASN A 42 -2.24 -15.84 -2.56
N ARG A 43 -2.33 -16.57 -3.67
CA ARG A 43 -3.55 -17.31 -4.05
C ARG A 43 -3.94 -18.38 -3.05
N ALA A 44 -2.97 -18.92 -2.31
CA ALA A 44 -3.19 -19.91 -1.26
C ALA A 44 -2.80 -19.31 0.09
N ALA A 45 -3.76 -18.71 0.78
CA ALA A 45 -3.51 -18.05 2.07
C ALA A 45 -2.82 -18.98 3.09
N ALA A 46 -3.11 -20.27 3.05
CA ALA A 46 -2.48 -21.29 3.91
C ALA A 46 -0.99 -21.55 3.59
N ALA A 47 -0.49 -21.06 2.46
CA ALA A 47 0.92 -21.19 2.07
C ALA A 47 1.80 -20.05 2.58
N GLU A 48 1.18 -19.00 3.17
CA GLU A 48 1.93 -17.86 3.70
C GLU A 48 2.69 -18.23 4.97
N ASP A 49 3.94 -17.78 5.01
CA ASP A 49 4.79 -17.96 6.18
C ASP A 49 4.29 -17.04 7.32
N ALA A 50 3.80 -17.66 8.40
CA ALA A 50 3.32 -16.93 9.58
C ALA A 50 4.40 -16.01 10.20
N THR A 51 5.70 -16.32 10.03
CA THR A 51 6.78 -15.45 10.53
C THR A 51 6.91 -14.16 9.74
N ARG A 52 6.35 -14.12 8.53
CA ARG A 52 6.29 -12.95 7.66
C ARG A 52 4.97 -12.18 7.77
N GLY A 53 4.13 -12.49 8.76
CA GLY A 53 2.87 -11.82 9.01
C GLY A 53 1.67 -12.41 8.27
N GLY A 54 1.81 -13.59 7.65
CA GLY A 54 0.73 -14.21 6.89
C GLY A 54 0.35 -13.44 5.62
N GLN A 55 -0.92 -13.46 5.26
CA GLN A 55 -1.43 -12.87 4.01
C GLN A 55 -1.29 -11.34 3.97
N THR A 56 -0.93 -10.78 2.80
CA THR A 56 -0.99 -9.35 2.55
C THR A 56 -2.44 -8.89 2.41
N LEU A 57 -2.92 -8.08 3.33
CA LEU A 57 -4.30 -7.57 3.34
C LEU A 57 -4.42 -6.18 2.72
N CYS A 58 -3.36 -5.39 2.74
CA CYS A 58 -3.38 -4.04 2.17
C CYS A 58 -2.01 -3.69 1.58
N THR A 59 -2.04 -3.00 0.46
CA THR A 59 -0.87 -2.36 -0.16
C THR A 59 -1.08 -0.86 -0.23
N LEU A 60 -0.07 -0.13 0.22
CA LEU A 60 0.06 1.32 0.03
C LEU A 60 1.20 1.59 -0.94
N LEU A 61 0.91 2.28 -2.04
CA LEU A 61 1.90 2.86 -2.96
C LEU A 61 1.84 4.38 -2.86
N VAL A 62 2.96 5.03 -2.60
CA VAL A 62 3.09 6.49 -2.61
C VAL A 62 3.97 6.88 -3.78
N TYR A 63 3.51 7.78 -4.64
CA TYR A 63 4.30 8.30 -5.76
C TYR A 63 5.17 9.45 -5.25
N LEU A 64 6.50 9.34 -5.45
CA LEU A 64 7.47 10.25 -4.85
C LEU A 64 7.93 11.36 -5.80
N ASN A 65 7.64 11.22 -7.09
CA ASN A 65 7.86 12.24 -8.10
C ASN A 65 6.73 12.27 -9.12
N ASP A 66 6.63 13.36 -9.87
CA ASP A 66 5.79 13.43 -11.05
C ASP A 66 6.46 12.65 -12.18
N VAL A 67 5.65 11.90 -12.95
CA VAL A 67 6.11 11.11 -14.08
C VAL A 67 5.44 11.67 -15.34
N ALA A 68 6.25 12.20 -16.25
CA ALA A 68 5.75 12.89 -17.44
C ALA A 68 5.04 11.97 -18.44
N ALA A 69 5.43 10.69 -18.49
CA ALA A 69 4.84 9.71 -19.41
C ALA A 69 5.05 8.27 -18.91
N GLY A 70 4.06 7.42 -19.14
CA GLY A 70 4.09 6.00 -18.76
C GLY A 70 4.07 5.77 -17.27
N GLY A 71 4.50 4.61 -16.83
CA GLY A 71 4.70 4.27 -15.42
C GLY A 71 3.43 4.19 -14.58
N ARG A 72 2.24 4.10 -15.18
CA ARG A 72 0.98 3.92 -14.47
C ARG A 72 0.99 2.65 -13.63
N THR A 73 0.19 2.65 -12.57
CA THR A 73 -0.22 1.41 -11.89
C THR A 73 -1.56 1.01 -12.47
N THR A 74 -1.62 -0.14 -13.15
CA THR A 74 -2.79 -0.56 -13.91
C THR A 74 -3.36 -1.85 -13.35
N PHE A 75 -4.66 -1.85 -13.06
CA PHE A 75 -5.46 -3.01 -12.66
C PHE A 75 -6.27 -3.47 -13.87
N GLY A 76 -5.68 -4.32 -14.71
CA GLY A 76 -6.23 -4.68 -16.03
C GLY A 76 -7.62 -5.32 -15.93
N LYS A 77 -7.85 -6.20 -14.95
CA LYS A 77 -9.15 -6.86 -14.76
C LYS A 77 -10.27 -5.93 -14.30
N LEU A 78 -9.92 -4.79 -13.71
CA LEU A 78 -10.87 -3.75 -13.29
C LEU A 78 -11.02 -2.64 -14.32
N GLY A 79 -10.17 -2.59 -15.35
CA GLY A 79 -10.12 -1.47 -16.28
C GLY A 79 -9.71 -0.14 -15.63
N LEU A 80 -8.95 -0.20 -14.53
CA LEU A 80 -8.52 0.97 -13.76
C LEU A 80 -7.03 1.20 -13.92
N HIS A 81 -6.63 2.47 -13.92
CA HIS A 81 -5.23 2.87 -13.84
C HIS A 81 -5.06 4.11 -12.96
N VAL A 82 -3.89 4.24 -12.37
CA VAL A 82 -3.50 5.37 -11.53
C VAL A 82 -2.27 6.02 -12.15
N GLU A 83 -2.40 7.29 -12.52
CA GLU A 83 -1.29 8.11 -12.99
C GLU A 83 -0.38 8.48 -11.81
N PRO A 84 0.95 8.30 -11.93
CA PRO A 84 1.87 8.67 -10.87
C PRO A 84 2.00 10.19 -10.77
N LYS A 85 1.53 10.74 -9.66
CA LYS A 85 1.68 12.16 -9.30
C LYS A 85 2.35 12.25 -7.92
N ARG A 86 3.33 13.12 -7.79
CA ARG A 86 4.04 13.33 -6.53
C ARG A 86 3.08 13.65 -5.39
N GLY A 87 3.16 12.84 -4.32
CA GLY A 87 2.36 13.01 -3.11
C GLY A 87 1.02 12.27 -3.13
N ASP A 88 0.58 11.75 -4.30
CA ASP A 88 -0.58 10.88 -4.37
C ASP A 88 -0.23 9.48 -3.86
N ALA A 89 -1.25 8.77 -3.37
CA ALA A 89 -1.13 7.39 -2.93
C ALA A 89 -2.24 6.53 -3.54
N CYS A 90 -1.88 5.30 -3.91
CA CYS A 90 -2.80 4.24 -4.27
C CYS A 90 -2.87 3.25 -3.11
N VAL A 91 -4.06 3.01 -2.57
CA VAL A 91 -4.30 2.01 -1.53
C VAL A 91 -5.28 0.98 -2.06
N PHE A 92 -4.94 -0.30 -1.95
CA PHE A 92 -5.81 -1.38 -2.37
C PHE A 92 -5.67 -2.59 -1.43
N PHE A 93 -6.67 -3.49 -1.47
CA PHE A 93 -6.78 -4.61 -0.56
C PHE A 93 -6.73 -5.91 -1.36
N PRO A 94 -5.55 -6.51 -1.56
CA PRO A 94 -5.35 -7.68 -2.42
C PRO A 94 -5.99 -8.96 -1.87
N ALA A 95 -6.35 -8.97 -0.58
CA ALA A 95 -7.13 -10.02 0.06
C ALA A 95 -8.15 -9.43 1.02
N ASP A 96 -9.21 -10.18 1.32
CA ASP A 96 -10.18 -9.81 2.34
C ASP A 96 -9.69 -10.16 3.75
N ALA A 97 -10.50 -9.81 4.77
CA ALA A 97 -10.16 -10.06 6.18
C ALA A 97 -10.03 -11.56 6.54
N SER A 98 -10.54 -12.47 5.71
CA SER A 98 -10.35 -13.91 5.88
C SER A 98 -9.05 -14.42 5.23
N GLY A 99 -8.31 -13.57 4.54
CA GLY A 99 -7.12 -13.90 3.78
C GLY A 99 -7.42 -14.44 2.37
N ALA A 100 -8.68 -14.45 1.94
CA ALA A 100 -9.02 -14.86 0.59
C ALA A 100 -8.59 -13.77 -0.41
N PHE A 101 -7.71 -14.13 -1.37
CA PHE A 101 -7.21 -13.17 -2.35
C PHE A 101 -8.30 -12.75 -3.34
N ASP A 102 -8.19 -11.53 -3.85
CA ASP A 102 -9.10 -11.00 -4.87
C ASP A 102 -8.42 -11.04 -6.24
N ASP A 103 -8.88 -11.96 -7.11
CA ASP A 103 -8.34 -12.13 -8.47
C ASP A 103 -8.44 -10.87 -9.32
N ARG A 104 -9.37 -9.96 -9.02
CA ARG A 104 -9.55 -8.70 -9.76
C ARG A 104 -8.40 -7.71 -9.55
N LEU A 105 -7.61 -7.89 -8.48
CA LEU A 105 -6.52 -6.99 -8.08
C LEU A 105 -5.16 -7.41 -8.63
N GLU A 106 -5.13 -8.24 -9.69
CA GLU A 106 -3.94 -8.35 -10.53
C GLU A 106 -3.58 -6.98 -11.08
N HIS A 107 -2.33 -6.57 -10.90
CA HIS A 107 -1.89 -5.25 -11.30
C HIS A 107 -0.47 -5.27 -11.83
N GLU A 108 -0.12 -4.23 -12.57
CA GLU A 108 1.22 -4.02 -13.13
C GLU A 108 1.68 -2.57 -12.94
N GLY A 109 3.00 -2.39 -12.95
CA GLY A 109 3.61 -1.09 -13.20
C GLY A 109 3.93 -1.01 -14.69
N GLU A 110 3.17 -0.20 -15.45
CA GLU A 110 3.42 0.00 -16.86
C GLU A 110 4.84 0.51 -17.11
N THR A 111 5.35 0.33 -18.31
CA THR A 111 6.67 0.81 -18.70
C THR A 111 6.82 2.30 -18.40
N ALA A 112 7.77 2.63 -17.54
CA ALA A 112 8.16 4.00 -17.28
C ALA A 112 8.87 4.58 -18.50
N GLN A 113 8.50 5.81 -18.89
CA GLN A 113 9.14 6.53 -19.99
C GLN A 113 10.02 7.67 -19.47
N CYS A 114 10.27 7.70 -18.19
CA CYS A 114 11.22 8.54 -17.47
C CYS A 114 11.38 8.00 -16.05
N GLU A 115 12.32 8.53 -15.28
CA GLU A 115 12.55 8.11 -13.90
C GLU A 115 11.26 8.21 -13.07
N LYS A 116 10.92 7.12 -12.38
CA LYS A 116 9.78 7.02 -11.45
C LYS A 116 10.25 6.47 -10.13
N TRP A 117 9.81 7.09 -9.04
CA TRP A 117 10.04 6.63 -7.68
C TRP A 117 8.72 6.37 -6.95
N ILE A 118 8.65 5.26 -6.27
CA ILE A 118 7.52 4.93 -5.38
C ILE A 118 8.04 4.50 -4.01
N GLY A 119 7.21 4.74 -2.99
CA GLY A 119 7.32 4.10 -1.69
C GLY A 119 6.21 3.06 -1.56
N ARG A 120 6.54 1.85 -1.12
CA ARG A 120 5.58 0.77 -0.90
C ARG A 120 5.60 0.32 0.55
N VAL A 121 4.41 0.11 1.13
CA VAL A 121 4.21 -0.57 2.41
C VAL A 121 3.17 -1.66 2.22
N TRP A 122 3.48 -2.88 2.65
CA TRP A 122 2.51 -3.96 2.79
C TRP A 122 2.04 -4.06 4.24
N VAL A 123 0.76 -4.33 4.41
CA VAL A 123 0.13 -4.61 5.71
C VAL A 123 -0.36 -6.05 5.69
N HIS A 124 0.08 -6.82 6.65
CA HIS A 124 -0.19 -8.25 6.76
C HIS A 124 -1.31 -8.55 7.75
N ALA A 125 -1.86 -9.76 7.67
CA ALA A 125 -2.91 -10.25 8.56
C ALA A 125 -2.45 -10.32 10.02
N ASP A 126 -1.19 -10.74 10.23
CA ASP A 126 -0.59 -10.99 11.54
C ASP A 126 0.69 -10.16 11.73
N PRO A 127 1.18 -10.02 12.98
CA PRO A 127 2.46 -9.39 13.26
C PRO A 127 3.63 -10.08 12.55
N ILE A 128 4.52 -9.28 11.97
CA ILE A 128 5.71 -9.74 11.28
C ILE A 128 6.82 -9.99 12.30
N LEU A 129 7.29 -11.21 12.40
CA LEU A 129 8.37 -11.62 13.31
C LEU A 129 9.77 -11.58 12.65
N GLY A 130 9.79 -11.42 11.32
CA GLY A 130 11.02 -11.42 10.52
C GLY A 130 11.66 -10.04 10.32
N PRO A 131 12.77 -9.98 9.59
CA PRO A 131 13.57 -8.76 9.42
C PRO A 131 12.90 -7.71 8.51
N THR A 132 11.83 -8.04 7.80
CA THR A 132 11.09 -7.13 6.92
C THR A 132 10.10 -6.24 7.67
N GLY A 133 9.83 -6.54 8.95
CA GLY A 133 8.93 -5.76 9.79
C GLY A 133 9.55 -4.43 10.22
N VAL A 134 8.69 -3.55 10.74
CA VAL A 134 9.12 -2.27 11.32
C VAL A 134 9.90 -2.50 12.61
N ASP A 135 11.07 -1.89 12.73
CA ASP A 135 11.89 -2.01 13.93
C ASP A 135 11.19 -1.44 15.19
N GLY A 136 11.63 -1.91 16.36
CA GLY A 136 11.02 -1.52 17.64
C GLY A 136 11.02 -0.01 17.90
N PRO A 137 12.12 0.74 17.66
CA PRO A 137 12.16 2.19 17.79
C PRO A 137 11.16 2.92 16.87
N THR A 138 11.09 2.54 15.58
CA THR A 138 10.13 3.12 14.63
C THR A 138 8.70 2.80 15.05
N ARG A 139 8.42 1.56 15.44
CA ARG A 139 7.12 1.13 15.97
C ARG A 139 6.69 1.96 17.18
N ALA A 140 7.58 2.15 18.16
CA ALA A 140 7.30 2.96 19.33
C ALA A 140 7.02 4.43 18.97
N ALA A 141 7.78 5.00 18.04
CA ALA A 141 7.58 6.38 17.56
C ALA A 141 6.23 6.56 16.85
N VAL A 142 5.81 5.57 16.04
CA VAL A 142 4.49 5.58 15.37
C VAL A 142 3.36 5.52 16.40
N LEU A 143 3.46 4.64 17.39
CA LEU A 143 2.45 4.53 18.43
C LEU A 143 2.36 5.81 19.28
N ALA A 144 3.49 6.44 19.59
CA ALA A 144 3.52 7.71 20.31
C ALA A 144 2.92 8.86 19.48
N ALA A 145 3.11 8.87 18.16
CA ALA A 145 2.58 9.89 17.25
C ALA A 145 1.06 9.76 17.05
N ARG A 146 0.44 8.63 17.39
CA ARG A 146 -1.03 8.40 17.34
C ARG A 146 -1.82 9.11 18.44
N ALA A 147 -1.18 9.77 19.39
CA ALA A 147 -1.89 10.63 20.33
C ALA A 147 -2.71 11.69 19.55
N PRO A 148 -3.95 12.04 19.95
CA PRO A 148 -5.06 12.45 19.12
C PRO A 148 -4.97 13.87 18.54
N ALA A 149 -3.95 14.17 17.79
CA ALA A 149 -3.92 15.37 16.95
C ALA A 149 -4.49 14.99 15.59
N ALA A 150 -5.65 15.55 15.24
CA ALA A 150 -6.21 15.41 13.89
C ALA A 150 -5.14 15.70 12.85
N CYS A 151 -4.89 14.75 11.94
CA CYS A 151 -4.04 14.98 10.78
C CYS A 151 -4.67 16.05 9.90
N VAL A 152 -4.11 17.23 9.95
CA VAL A 152 -4.50 18.37 9.10
C VAL A 152 -3.33 18.69 8.17
N ASP A 153 -3.62 19.13 6.95
CA ASP A 153 -2.61 19.69 6.06
C ASP A 153 -1.98 20.96 6.67
N GLY A 154 -0.93 21.49 6.08
CA GLY A 154 -0.29 22.74 6.54
C GLY A 154 -1.22 23.95 6.58
N GLY A 155 -2.47 23.84 6.13
CA GLY A 155 -3.53 24.84 6.19
C GLY A 155 -4.66 24.51 7.16
N GLY A 156 -4.51 23.46 7.99
CA GLY A 156 -5.50 23.06 9.00
C GLY A 156 -6.72 22.31 8.44
N ARG A 157 -6.67 21.84 7.17
CA ARG A 157 -7.73 21.05 6.57
C ARG A 157 -7.50 19.57 6.79
N PRO A 158 -8.57 18.78 7.09
CA PRO A 158 -8.46 17.32 7.05
C PRO A 158 -7.95 16.90 5.67
N PHE A 159 -6.98 15.98 5.62
CA PHE A 159 -6.59 15.38 4.32
C PHE A 159 -7.86 14.84 3.65
N ALA A 160 -8.06 15.20 2.38
CA ALA A 160 -9.13 14.65 1.59
C ALA A 160 -9.04 13.11 1.65
N ALA A 161 -10.15 12.47 1.97
CA ALA A 161 -10.21 11.04 2.15
C ALA A 161 -9.52 10.33 0.99
N VAL A 162 -8.56 9.48 1.31
CA VAL A 162 -8.01 8.52 0.37
C VAL A 162 -9.23 7.78 -0.21
N ARG A 163 -9.45 7.92 -1.51
CA ARG A 163 -10.55 7.23 -2.17
C ARG A 163 -10.18 5.76 -2.21
N ALA A 164 -10.65 4.99 -1.22
CA ALA A 164 -10.57 3.54 -1.28
C ALA A 164 -11.41 3.09 -2.47
N MET A 165 -10.75 2.66 -3.55
CA MET A 165 -11.43 2.04 -4.69
C MET A 165 -11.69 0.57 -4.32
N VAL A 166 -12.69 0.33 -3.49
CA VAL A 166 -13.29 -1.00 -3.33
C VAL A 166 -14.48 -1.05 -4.29
N PRO A 167 -14.45 -1.82 -5.37
CA PRO A 167 -15.65 -2.07 -6.15
C PRO A 167 -16.64 -2.79 -5.22
N GLU A 168 -17.84 -2.22 -5.04
CA GLU A 168 -18.91 -2.93 -4.36
C GLU A 168 -19.08 -4.30 -5.02
N ARG A 169 -19.13 -5.36 -4.21
CA ARG A 169 -19.53 -6.67 -4.72
C ARG A 169 -20.95 -6.51 -5.22
N GLY A 170 -21.14 -6.51 -6.53
CA GLY A 170 -22.45 -6.54 -7.13
C GLY A 170 -23.21 -7.71 -6.52
N GLY A 171 -24.26 -7.41 -5.77
CA GLY A 171 -25.20 -8.42 -5.30
C GLY A 171 -25.79 -9.08 -6.53
N GLY A 172 -25.33 -10.29 -6.85
CA GLY A 172 -26.02 -11.16 -7.80
C GLY A 172 -27.36 -11.59 -7.19
N PRO A 173 -28.35 -11.89 -8.03
CA PRO A 173 -29.68 -12.32 -7.60
C PRO A 173 -29.65 -13.65 -6.84
#